data_395091ec9d6eb87a9400117235b56b29
#
_entry.id   395091ec9d6eb87a9400117235b56b29
#
_cell.length_a   1.000
_cell.length_b   1.000
_cell.length_c   1.000
_cell.angle_alpha   90.00
_cell.angle_beta   90.00
_cell.angle_gamma   90.00
#
_symmetry.space_group_name_H-M   'P 1'
#
loop_
_entity.id
_entity.type
_entity.pdbx_description
1 polymer ?
#
loop_
_entity_poly.entity_id
_entity_poly.type
_entity_poly.pdbx_seq_one_letter_code
_entity_poly.pdbx_strand_id
1 'polypeptide(L)'
;MEYIILIPAYEPDNKLVSLLKKINNKYKVIVVDDGSTNKDVFEAIKDYSYIISYDNNMGKGCALKTGFKYIKENYKNYVVVCMDADGQHDLKDAINLCDYAKENLDTLVIGKRYWDDKTPWSNRTGNKITRYVFKKKTGMSIYDTQSGLRAFSYKLMDYMLSIPGERYEYEMNVLLDLKKNNIKYHEIDIKTIYIGDNSSSHFNAFKDSYKIYKEIIKHSK
;
A
#
# COMPACT_ATOMS: atom_id res chain seq x y z
N MET A 1 19.83 -8.41 -2.75
CA MET A 1 18.65 -8.01 -1.99
C MET A 1 17.43 -8.51 -2.77
N GLU A 2 16.57 -9.31 -2.15
CA GLU A 2 15.33 -9.81 -2.78
C GLU A 2 14.27 -8.74 -2.83
N TYR A 3 13.46 -8.73 -3.89
CA TYR A 3 12.24 -7.91 -3.96
C TYR A 3 11.05 -8.79 -3.62
N ILE A 4 10.27 -8.35 -2.63
CA ILE A 4 9.09 -9.04 -2.13
C ILE A 4 7.87 -8.15 -2.37
N ILE A 5 6.91 -8.64 -3.13
CA ILE A 5 5.65 -7.96 -3.39
C ILE A 5 4.65 -8.43 -2.35
N LEU A 6 4.10 -7.50 -1.58
CA LEU A 6 3.06 -7.76 -0.59
C LEU A 6 1.72 -7.20 -1.08
N ILE A 7 0.71 -8.05 -1.14
CA ILE A 7 -0.62 -7.70 -1.63
C ILE A 7 -1.66 -8.05 -0.55
N PRO A 8 -2.22 -7.05 0.16
CA PRO A 8 -3.41 -7.27 0.97
C PRO A 8 -4.63 -7.41 0.05
N ALA A 9 -5.45 -8.44 0.27
CA ALA A 9 -6.60 -8.74 -0.57
C ALA A 9 -7.84 -9.05 0.27
N TYR A 10 -8.96 -8.43 -0.07
CA TYR A 10 -10.28 -8.75 0.47
C TYR A 10 -11.29 -8.79 -0.68
N GLU A 11 -11.97 -9.93 -0.84
CA GLU A 11 -12.89 -10.20 -1.96
C GLU A 11 -12.28 -9.80 -3.32
N PRO A 12 -11.05 -10.23 -3.65
CA PRO A 12 -10.40 -9.86 -4.91
C PRO A 12 -11.11 -10.46 -6.10
N ASP A 13 -10.98 -9.80 -7.26
CA ASP A 13 -11.46 -10.30 -8.54
C ASP A 13 -10.32 -10.88 -9.41
N ASN A 14 -10.65 -11.28 -10.64
CA ASN A 14 -9.69 -11.85 -11.60
C ASN A 14 -8.53 -10.92 -11.99
N LYS A 15 -8.55 -9.65 -11.59
CA LYS A 15 -7.42 -8.73 -11.81
C LYS A 15 -6.20 -9.17 -10.99
N LEU A 16 -6.41 -9.68 -9.76
CA LEU A 16 -5.35 -10.26 -8.97
C LEU A 16 -4.72 -11.47 -9.68
N VAL A 17 -5.53 -12.38 -10.23
CA VAL A 17 -5.03 -13.52 -11.02
C VAL A 17 -4.18 -13.04 -12.20
N SER A 18 -4.67 -12.04 -12.92
CA SER A 18 -3.96 -11.47 -14.07
C SER A 18 -2.64 -10.82 -13.68
N LEU A 19 -2.60 -10.13 -12.55
CA LEU A 19 -1.38 -9.53 -11.99
C LEU A 19 -0.35 -10.61 -11.63
N LEU A 20 -0.75 -11.66 -10.91
CA LEU A 20 0.16 -12.73 -10.49
C LEU A 20 0.71 -13.51 -11.69
N LYS A 21 -0.13 -13.81 -12.70
CA LYS A 21 0.33 -14.41 -13.96
C LYS A 21 1.32 -13.54 -14.71
N LYS A 22 1.16 -12.21 -14.69
CA LYS A 22 2.11 -11.26 -15.27
C LYS A 22 3.44 -11.24 -14.51
N ILE A 23 3.42 -11.35 -13.18
CA ILE A 23 4.62 -11.47 -12.36
C ILE A 23 5.35 -12.78 -12.64
N ASN A 24 4.59 -13.88 -12.86
CA ASN A 24 5.07 -15.18 -13.31
C ASN A 24 6.30 -15.69 -12.51
N ASN A 25 6.19 -15.71 -11.19
CA ASN A 25 7.24 -16.16 -10.26
C ASN A 25 8.60 -15.45 -10.38
N LYS A 26 8.67 -14.33 -11.10
CA LYS A 26 9.90 -13.54 -11.23
C LYS A 26 10.31 -12.89 -9.91
N TYR A 27 9.33 -12.61 -9.06
CA TYR A 27 9.52 -12.03 -7.73
C TYR A 27 8.78 -12.86 -6.69
N LYS A 28 9.22 -12.79 -5.43
CA LYS A 28 8.46 -13.37 -4.32
C LYS A 28 7.19 -12.55 -4.11
N VAL A 29 6.05 -13.22 -4.10
CA VAL A 29 4.76 -12.59 -3.85
C VAL A 29 4.13 -13.20 -2.60
N ILE A 30 3.70 -12.33 -1.70
CA ILE A 30 2.93 -12.69 -0.51
C ILE A 30 1.58 -12.03 -0.63
N VAL A 31 0.53 -12.81 -0.63
CA VAL A 31 -0.86 -12.34 -0.61
C VAL A 31 -1.43 -12.58 0.77
N VAL A 32 -2.02 -11.56 1.37
CA VAL A 32 -2.74 -11.72 2.64
C VAL A 32 -4.23 -11.58 2.36
N ASP A 33 -4.94 -12.69 2.46
CA ASP A 33 -6.40 -12.78 2.37
C ASP A 33 -7.03 -12.32 3.68
N ASP A 34 -7.60 -11.12 3.68
CA ASP A 34 -8.21 -10.47 4.83
C ASP A 34 -9.66 -10.96 5.08
N GLY A 35 -9.85 -12.28 5.12
CA GLY A 35 -11.13 -12.90 5.46
C GLY A 35 -12.16 -12.88 4.33
N SER A 36 -11.73 -13.11 3.09
CA SER A 36 -12.64 -13.23 1.95
C SER A 36 -13.54 -14.47 2.06
N THR A 37 -14.79 -14.35 1.62
CA THR A 37 -15.74 -15.47 1.58
C THR A 37 -15.52 -16.33 0.33
N ASN A 38 -15.25 -15.71 -0.81
CA ASN A 38 -14.91 -16.44 -2.04
C ASN A 38 -13.41 -16.76 -2.09
N LYS A 39 -13.07 -18.03 -2.14
CA LYS A 39 -11.68 -18.52 -2.20
C LYS A 39 -11.21 -18.89 -3.61
N ASP A 40 -12.04 -18.82 -4.64
CA ASP A 40 -11.70 -19.24 -6.00
C ASP A 40 -10.48 -18.50 -6.56
N VAL A 41 -10.40 -17.18 -6.31
CA VAL A 41 -9.25 -16.37 -6.74
C VAL A 41 -7.96 -16.83 -6.05
N PHE A 42 -8.02 -17.16 -4.76
CA PHE A 42 -6.84 -17.62 -4.01
C PHE A 42 -6.37 -19.00 -4.49
N GLU A 43 -7.28 -19.91 -4.80
CA GLU A 43 -6.94 -21.20 -5.42
C GLU A 43 -6.24 -20.99 -6.79
N ALA A 44 -6.72 -20.03 -7.58
CA ALA A 44 -6.14 -19.74 -8.89
C ALA A 44 -4.73 -19.12 -8.84
N ILE A 45 -4.31 -18.57 -7.69
CA ILE A 45 -3.01 -17.91 -7.53
C ILE A 45 -2.03 -18.67 -6.63
N LYS A 46 -2.39 -19.81 -6.07
CA LYS A 46 -1.56 -20.55 -5.11
C LYS A 46 -0.18 -20.97 -5.65
N ASP A 47 -0.08 -21.19 -6.96
CA ASP A 47 1.19 -21.54 -7.61
C ASP A 47 2.09 -20.31 -7.89
N TYR A 48 1.57 -19.08 -7.71
CA TYR A 48 2.26 -17.81 -7.99
C TYR A 48 2.58 -17.01 -6.74
N SER A 49 2.04 -17.39 -5.57
CA SER A 49 2.19 -16.61 -4.35
C SER A 49 2.12 -17.47 -3.10
N TYR A 50 2.75 -16.99 -2.02
CA TYR A 50 2.48 -17.51 -0.69
C TYR A 50 1.24 -16.79 -0.12
N ILE A 51 0.24 -17.55 0.32
CA ILE A 51 -1.04 -17.00 0.79
C ILE A 51 -1.14 -17.17 2.31
N ILE A 52 -1.47 -16.08 2.99
CA ILE A 52 -1.83 -16.05 4.41
C ILE A 52 -3.30 -15.65 4.49
N SER A 53 -4.13 -16.42 5.19
CA SER A 53 -5.57 -16.16 5.26
C SER A 53 -6.06 -15.99 6.69
N TYR A 54 -7.08 -15.16 6.86
CA TYR A 54 -7.89 -15.03 8.06
C TYR A 54 -9.29 -15.57 7.85
N ASP A 55 -9.97 -15.86 8.96
CA ASP A 55 -11.39 -16.24 8.94
C ASP A 55 -12.32 -15.03 8.84
N ASN A 56 -11.89 -13.85 9.31
CA ASN A 56 -12.69 -12.63 9.33
C ASN A 56 -11.90 -11.43 8.85
N ASN A 57 -12.60 -10.44 8.25
CA ASN A 57 -11.98 -9.21 7.81
C ASN A 57 -11.47 -8.37 9.00
N MET A 58 -10.16 -8.27 9.10
CA MET A 58 -9.44 -7.49 10.12
C MET A 58 -9.06 -6.08 9.63
N GLY A 59 -9.04 -5.88 8.33
CA GLY A 59 -8.73 -4.63 7.65
C GLY A 59 -7.33 -4.56 7.04
N LYS A 60 -7.18 -3.67 6.04
CA LYS A 60 -5.97 -3.53 5.22
C LYS A 60 -4.69 -3.36 6.05
N GLY A 61 -4.74 -2.56 7.13
CA GLY A 61 -3.59 -2.34 8.02
C GLY A 61 -3.16 -3.60 8.75
N CYS A 62 -4.13 -4.43 9.21
CA CYS A 62 -3.85 -5.74 9.79
C CYS A 62 -3.22 -6.67 8.76
N ALA A 63 -3.78 -6.75 7.55
CA ALA A 63 -3.26 -7.58 6.47
C ALA A 63 -1.82 -7.20 6.10
N LEU A 64 -1.52 -5.90 5.96
CA LEU A 64 -0.16 -5.42 5.72
C LEU A 64 0.79 -5.82 6.85
N LYS A 65 0.43 -5.57 8.11
CA LYS A 65 1.28 -5.93 9.27
C LYS A 65 1.51 -7.43 9.39
N THR A 66 0.53 -8.25 9.05
CA THR A 66 0.72 -9.73 9.02
C THR A 66 1.71 -10.13 7.95
N GLY A 67 1.59 -9.58 6.73
CA GLY A 67 2.58 -9.82 5.68
C GLY A 67 3.98 -9.35 6.09
N PHE A 68 4.10 -8.17 6.71
CA PHE A 68 5.37 -7.65 7.20
C PHE A 68 5.99 -8.56 8.28
N LYS A 69 5.19 -9.05 9.22
CA LYS A 69 5.67 -9.97 10.24
C LYS A 69 6.21 -11.26 9.62
N TYR A 70 5.45 -11.85 8.71
CA TYR A 70 5.88 -13.04 7.98
C TYR A 70 7.18 -12.81 7.21
N ILE A 71 7.29 -11.66 6.50
CA ILE A 71 8.50 -11.30 5.74
C ILE A 71 9.70 -11.15 6.68
N LYS A 72 9.54 -10.45 7.80
CA LYS A 72 10.60 -10.25 8.79
C LYS A 72 11.12 -11.56 9.36
N GLU A 73 10.24 -12.53 9.60
CA GLU A 73 10.58 -13.84 10.18
C GLU A 73 11.27 -14.79 9.17
N ASN A 74 10.95 -14.66 7.87
CA ASN A 74 11.34 -15.64 6.86
C ASN A 74 12.40 -15.16 5.88
N TYR A 75 12.68 -13.84 5.81
CA TYR A 75 13.61 -13.29 4.81
C TYR A 75 14.68 -12.41 5.45
N LYS A 76 15.81 -12.26 4.76
CA LYS A 76 16.92 -11.37 5.16
C LYS A 76 17.33 -10.52 3.96
N ASN A 77 17.73 -9.25 4.21
CA ASN A 77 18.20 -8.34 3.15
C ASN A 77 17.23 -8.19 1.98
N TYR A 78 16.03 -7.73 2.24
CA TYR A 78 14.95 -7.57 1.28
C TYR A 78 14.51 -6.10 1.11
N VAL A 79 13.82 -5.86 0.02
CA VAL A 79 12.96 -4.69 -0.20
C VAL A 79 11.53 -5.19 -0.34
N VAL A 80 10.61 -4.57 0.38
CA VAL A 80 9.17 -4.83 0.25
C VAL A 80 8.55 -3.75 -0.61
N VAL A 81 7.68 -4.14 -1.54
CA VAL A 81 6.74 -3.23 -2.19
C VAL A 81 5.31 -3.69 -1.92
N CYS A 82 4.49 -2.78 -1.36
CA CYS A 82 3.07 -3.00 -1.18
C CYS A 82 2.33 -2.62 -2.46
N MET A 83 1.44 -3.48 -2.94
CA MET A 83 0.57 -3.24 -4.09
C MET A 83 -0.87 -3.59 -3.73
N ASP A 84 -1.83 -2.87 -4.29
CA ASP A 84 -3.24 -3.21 -4.13
C ASP A 84 -3.66 -4.36 -5.06
N ALA A 85 -4.67 -5.14 -4.67
CA ALA A 85 -5.17 -6.30 -5.43
C ALA A 85 -6.05 -5.92 -6.63
N ASP A 86 -6.39 -4.63 -6.79
CA ASP A 86 -7.34 -4.12 -7.78
C ASP A 86 -6.76 -3.94 -9.20
N GLY A 87 -5.46 -4.20 -9.37
CA GLY A 87 -4.76 -4.09 -10.65
C GLY A 87 -4.43 -2.66 -11.09
N GLN A 88 -4.62 -1.65 -10.21
CA GLN A 88 -4.35 -0.25 -10.54
C GLN A 88 -2.84 0.13 -10.48
N HIS A 89 -1.97 -0.80 -10.10
CA HIS A 89 -0.53 -0.60 -10.04
C HIS A 89 0.21 -1.34 -11.16
N ASP A 90 1.07 -0.62 -11.89
CA ASP A 90 1.95 -1.23 -12.90
C ASP A 90 3.14 -1.92 -12.20
N LEU A 91 3.45 -3.16 -12.62
CA LEU A 91 4.57 -3.91 -12.08
C LEU A 91 5.92 -3.19 -12.30
N LYS A 92 6.09 -2.51 -13.44
CA LYS A 92 7.32 -1.77 -13.71
C LYS A 92 7.50 -0.62 -12.71
N ASP A 93 6.42 0.08 -12.39
CA ASP A 93 6.47 1.15 -11.40
C ASP A 93 6.80 0.60 -10.01
N ALA A 94 6.20 -0.53 -9.62
CA ALA A 94 6.53 -1.20 -8.36
C ALA A 94 8.02 -1.57 -8.26
N ILE A 95 8.60 -2.08 -9.34
CA ILE A 95 10.03 -2.43 -9.37
C ILE A 95 10.92 -1.17 -9.35
N ASN A 96 10.54 -0.09 -10.02
CA ASN A 96 11.27 1.18 -9.93
C ASN A 96 11.33 1.72 -8.49
N LEU A 97 10.23 1.57 -7.72
CA LEU A 97 10.24 1.91 -6.29
C LEU A 97 11.20 1.01 -5.50
N CYS A 98 11.23 -0.29 -5.82
CA CYS A 98 12.16 -1.23 -5.17
C CYS A 98 13.62 -0.88 -5.46
N ASP A 99 13.94 -0.52 -6.69
CA ASP A 99 15.31 -0.15 -7.09
C ASP A 99 15.78 1.06 -6.28
N TYR A 100 14.94 2.09 -6.13
CA TYR A 100 15.27 3.24 -5.31
C TYR A 100 15.42 2.89 -3.82
N ALA A 101 14.50 2.10 -3.27
CA ALA A 101 14.54 1.68 -1.86
C ALA A 101 15.76 0.80 -1.54
N LYS A 102 16.24 0.02 -2.50
CA LYS A 102 17.45 -0.79 -2.39
C LYS A 102 18.71 0.07 -2.22
N GLU A 103 18.77 1.19 -2.92
CA GLU A 103 19.90 2.14 -2.85
C GLU A 103 19.77 3.10 -1.66
N ASN A 104 18.55 3.30 -1.14
CA ASN A 104 18.23 4.26 -0.08
C ASN A 104 17.52 3.56 1.10
N LEU A 105 18.26 2.77 1.88
CA LEU A 105 17.73 1.83 2.86
C LEU A 105 16.87 2.45 3.97
N ASP A 106 17.08 3.73 4.31
CA ASP A 106 16.38 4.45 5.37
C ASP A 106 15.24 5.35 4.81
N THR A 107 14.78 5.07 3.58
CA THR A 107 13.79 5.89 2.87
C THR A 107 12.53 5.09 2.57
N LEU A 108 11.36 5.64 2.94
CA LEU A 108 10.06 5.18 2.44
C LEU A 108 9.83 5.76 1.04
N VAL A 109 9.68 4.91 0.05
CA VAL A 109 9.43 5.30 -1.33
C VAL A 109 7.93 5.22 -1.62
N ILE A 110 7.35 6.28 -2.17
CA ILE A 110 5.91 6.44 -2.38
C ILE A 110 5.66 6.62 -3.87
N GLY A 111 4.80 5.81 -4.45
CA GLY A 111 4.34 5.98 -5.82
C GLY A 111 3.37 7.17 -5.91
N LYS A 112 3.72 8.17 -6.69
CA LYS A 112 2.95 9.41 -6.85
C LYS A 112 2.20 9.39 -8.18
N ARG A 113 0.86 9.38 -8.11
CA ARG A 113 -0.01 9.46 -9.27
C ARG A 113 -0.16 10.92 -9.73
N TYR A 114 -0.09 11.14 -11.03
CA TYR A 114 -0.52 12.40 -11.61
C TYR A 114 -2.03 12.38 -11.87
N TRP A 115 -2.68 13.45 -11.46
CA TRP A 115 -4.10 13.66 -11.70
C TRP A 115 -4.27 14.47 -12.99
N ASP A 116 -4.68 13.80 -14.05
CA ASP A 116 -5.01 14.41 -15.34
C ASP A 116 -6.50 14.78 -15.44
N ASP A 117 -6.91 15.30 -16.59
CA ASP A 117 -8.31 15.70 -16.82
C ASP A 117 -9.28 14.50 -16.89
N LYS A 118 -8.77 13.27 -17.05
CA LYS A 118 -9.55 12.03 -17.02
C LYS A 118 -9.85 11.55 -15.60
N THR A 119 -9.14 12.10 -14.61
CA THR A 119 -9.36 11.74 -13.20
C THR A 119 -10.69 12.28 -12.70
N PRO A 120 -11.56 11.46 -12.09
CA PRO A 120 -12.80 11.92 -11.48
C PRO A 120 -12.57 13.11 -10.54
N TRP A 121 -13.39 14.13 -10.66
CA TRP A 121 -13.25 15.38 -9.89
C TRP A 121 -13.25 15.15 -8.36
N SER A 122 -14.05 14.20 -7.89
CA SER A 122 -14.10 13.80 -6.47
C SER A 122 -12.74 13.33 -5.94
N ASN A 123 -12.01 12.52 -6.71
CA ASN A 123 -10.70 12.00 -6.32
C ASN A 123 -9.64 13.12 -6.30
N ARG A 124 -9.69 14.02 -7.30
CA ARG A 124 -8.78 15.19 -7.36
C ARG A 124 -8.98 16.13 -6.17
N THR A 125 -10.24 16.43 -5.83
CA THR A 125 -10.58 17.35 -4.75
C THR A 125 -10.28 16.74 -3.39
N GLY A 126 -10.64 15.47 -3.17
CA GLY A 126 -10.36 14.75 -1.93
C GLY A 126 -8.87 14.70 -1.63
N ASN A 127 -8.02 14.36 -2.62
CA ASN A 127 -6.58 14.33 -2.43
C ASN A 127 -6.00 15.74 -2.15
N LYS A 128 -6.46 16.78 -2.87
CA LYS A 128 -6.01 18.16 -2.61
C LYS A 128 -6.29 18.60 -1.17
N ILE A 129 -7.48 18.32 -0.65
CA ILE A 129 -7.87 18.66 0.72
C ILE A 129 -7.01 17.88 1.71
N THR A 130 -6.88 16.57 1.54
CA THR A 130 -6.07 15.71 2.42
C THR A 130 -4.62 16.18 2.45
N ARG A 131 -4.02 16.46 1.29
CA ARG A 131 -2.66 16.98 1.16
C ARG A 131 -2.48 18.34 1.89
N TYR A 132 -3.45 19.25 1.75
CA TYR A 132 -3.40 20.54 2.42
C TYR A 132 -3.43 20.39 3.94
N VAL A 133 -4.37 19.59 4.47
CA VAL A 133 -4.50 19.33 5.91
C VAL A 133 -3.27 18.61 6.44
N PHE A 134 -2.77 17.60 5.73
CA PHE A 134 -1.54 16.88 6.06
C PHE A 134 -0.33 17.83 6.16
N LYS A 135 -0.11 18.66 5.12
CA LYS A 135 0.97 19.65 5.11
C LYS A 135 0.88 20.63 6.26
N LYS A 136 -0.32 21.13 6.57
CA LYS A 136 -0.56 22.06 7.69
C LYS A 136 -0.21 21.42 9.04
N LYS A 137 -0.48 20.13 9.20
CA LYS A 137 -0.24 19.39 10.45
C LYS A 137 1.23 18.96 10.62
N THR A 138 1.83 18.42 9.58
CA THR A 138 3.18 17.81 9.67
C THR A 138 4.30 18.73 9.22
N GLY A 139 3.99 19.74 8.41
CA GLY A 139 4.98 20.56 7.68
C GLY A 139 5.59 19.85 6.47
N MET A 140 5.28 18.57 6.25
CA MET A 140 5.77 17.78 5.11
C MET A 140 4.90 18.01 3.88
N SER A 141 5.51 17.95 2.69
CA SER A 141 4.82 18.14 1.41
C SER A 141 4.85 16.84 0.62
N ILE A 142 3.92 15.92 0.91
CA ILE A 142 3.71 14.70 0.13
C ILE A 142 2.59 14.97 -0.87
N TYR A 143 2.85 14.67 -2.15
CA TYR A 143 1.90 14.97 -3.24
C TYR A 143 0.73 13.98 -3.26
N ASP A 144 1.00 12.67 -3.15
CA ASP A 144 -0.04 11.63 -3.12
C ASP A 144 -0.02 10.87 -1.78
N THR A 145 -0.77 11.39 -0.82
CA THR A 145 -0.89 10.77 0.51
C THR A 145 -1.77 9.51 0.53
N GLN A 146 -2.47 9.22 -0.57
CA GLN A 146 -3.45 8.14 -0.67
C GLN A 146 -2.96 6.97 -1.54
N SER A 147 -1.75 7.04 -2.07
CA SER A 147 -1.17 5.93 -2.83
C SER A 147 -0.86 4.74 -1.94
N GLY A 148 -1.36 3.55 -2.32
CA GLY A 148 -1.03 2.26 -1.70
C GLY A 148 0.29 1.68 -2.22
N LEU A 149 0.81 2.17 -3.36
CA LEU A 149 2.08 1.71 -3.90
C LEU A 149 3.24 2.32 -3.13
N ARG A 150 3.86 1.54 -2.25
CA ARG A 150 4.96 1.98 -1.39
C ARG A 150 6.03 0.92 -1.30
N ALA A 151 7.30 1.34 -1.33
CA ALA A 151 8.42 0.42 -1.15
C ALA A 151 9.36 0.89 -0.04
N PHE A 152 9.98 -0.07 0.64
CA PHE A 152 10.95 0.19 1.71
C PHE A 152 11.87 -1.01 1.92
N SER A 153 13.05 -0.77 2.44
CA SER A 153 14.00 -1.83 2.76
C SER A 153 13.69 -2.50 4.11
N TYR A 154 14.33 -3.64 4.36
CA TYR A 154 14.27 -4.36 5.64
C TYR A 154 14.58 -3.47 6.87
N LYS A 155 15.34 -2.39 6.71
CA LYS A 155 15.66 -1.47 7.82
C LYS A 155 14.46 -0.72 8.37
N LEU A 156 13.43 -0.50 7.56
CA LEU A 156 12.21 0.18 7.99
C LEU A 156 11.14 -0.80 8.50
N MET A 157 11.41 -2.11 8.51
CA MET A 157 10.40 -3.11 8.87
C MET A 157 9.86 -2.92 10.30
N ASP A 158 10.72 -2.64 11.27
CA ASP A 158 10.30 -2.40 12.67
C ASP A 158 9.47 -1.14 12.80
N TYR A 159 9.83 -0.09 12.06
CA TYR A 159 9.04 1.12 11.96
C TYR A 159 7.63 0.80 11.41
N MET A 160 7.54 0.11 10.27
CA MET A 160 6.26 -0.25 9.66
C MET A 160 5.38 -1.09 10.60
N LEU A 161 5.97 -2.01 11.35
CA LEU A 161 5.25 -2.85 12.32
C LEU A 161 4.80 -2.07 13.57
N SER A 162 5.51 -1.01 13.96
CA SER A 162 5.20 -0.21 15.16
C SER A 162 4.02 0.74 14.97
N ILE A 163 3.65 1.06 13.73
CA ILE A 163 2.62 2.06 13.43
C ILE A 163 1.22 1.53 13.78
N PRO A 164 0.41 2.30 14.54
CA PRO A 164 -0.96 1.91 14.86
C PRO A 164 -1.89 2.02 13.65
N GLY A 165 -3.00 1.30 13.69
CA GLY A 165 -4.05 1.29 12.67
C GLY A 165 -4.28 -0.13 12.14
N GLU A 166 -5.54 -0.45 11.89
CA GLU A 166 -5.95 -1.78 11.45
C GLU A 166 -6.53 -1.77 10.04
N ARG A 167 -7.07 -0.61 9.61
CA ARG A 167 -7.73 -0.43 8.32
C ARG A 167 -6.98 0.57 7.44
N TYR A 168 -7.67 1.37 6.66
CA TYR A 168 -7.08 2.35 5.73
C TYR A 168 -6.32 3.49 6.45
N GLU A 169 -6.66 3.79 7.71
CA GLU A 169 -5.95 4.79 8.52
C GLU A 169 -4.48 4.41 8.77
N TYR A 170 -4.13 3.13 8.73
CA TYR A 170 -2.75 2.68 8.90
C TYR A 170 -1.79 3.36 7.91
N GLU A 171 -2.16 3.39 6.64
CA GLU A 171 -1.32 3.98 5.59
C GLU A 171 -1.11 5.50 5.79
N MET A 172 -2.11 6.19 6.34
CA MET A 172 -1.97 7.59 6.72
C MET A 172 -1.08 7.75 7.97
N ASN A 173 -1.26 6.89 8.97
CA ASN A 173 -0.46 6.93 10.20
C ASN A 173 1.03 6.70 9.91
N VAL A 174 1.37 5.81 8.96
CA VAL A 174 2.74 5.66 8.47
C VAL A 174 3.30 7.00 8.00
N LEU A 175 2.57 7.79 7.22
CA LEU A 175 3.04 9.07 6.72
C LEU A 175 3.12 10.14 7.82
N LEU A 176 2.16 10.17 8.73
CA LEU A 176 2.12 11.13 9.84
C LEU A 176 3.33 10.98 10.78
N ASP A 177 3.79 9.75 10.97
CA ASP A 177 4.81 9.43 11.96
C ASP A 177 6.26 9.49 11.41
N LEU A 178 6.42 9.69 10.07
CA LEU A 178 7.73 9.75 9.40
C LEU A 178 8.69 10.74 10.08
N LYS A 179 8.22 11.96 10.30
CA LYS A 179 9.04 13.04 10.86
C LYS A 179 9.49 12.74 12.29
N LYS A 180 8.61 12.21 13.11
CA LYS A 180 8.89 11.85 14.51
C LYS A 180 9.97 10.78 14.62
N ASN A 181 9.99 9.85 13.67
CA ASN A 181 10.97 8.75 13.62
C ASN A 181 12.18 9.04 12.72
N ASN A 182 12.32 10.27 12.22
CA ASN A 182 13.41 10.68 11.32
C ASN A 182 13.52 9.79 10.06
N ILE A 183 12.39 9.28 9.59
CA ILE A 183 12.35 8.48 8.36
C ILE A 183 12.28 9.40 7.15
N LYS A 184 13.19 9.20 6.21
CA LYS A 184 13.18 9.90 4.92
C LYS A 184 12.06 9.35 4.03
N TYR A 185 11.53 10.21 3.16
CA TYR A 185 10.61 9.77 2.11
C TYR A 185 11.03 10.31 0.75
N HIS A 186 10.68 9.57 -0.28
CA HIS A 186 10.87 9.98 -1.67
C HIS A 186 9.64 9.60 -2.51
N GLU A 187 9.23 10.48 -3.41
CA GLU A 187 8.10 10.23 -4.30
C GLU A 187 8.60 9.94 -5.72
N ILE A 188 8.14 8.84 -6.29
CA ILE A 188 8.42 8.46 -7.69
C ILE A 188 7.12 8.51 -8.48
N ASP A 189 7.18 9.14 -9.65
CA ASP A 189 6.04 9.23 -10.56
C ASP A 189 5.64 7.86 -11.08
N ILE A 190 4.36 7.53 -10.94
CA ILE A 190 3.78 6.27 -11.39
C ILE A 190 2.63 6.51 -12.35
N LYS A 191 2.35 5.52 -13.18
CA LYS A 191 1.19 5.55 -14.06
C LYS A 191 -0.10 5.52 -13.25
N THR A 192 -1.07 6.35 -13.63
CA THR A 192 -2.43 6.25 -13.15
C THR A 192 -3.21 5.31 -14.05
N ILE A 193 -3.56 4.13 -13.55
CA ILE A 193 -4.33 3.13 -14.28
C ILE A 193 -5.77 3.21 -13.83
N TYR A 194 -6.66 3.57 -14.76
CA TYR A 194 -8.11 3.57 -14.51
C TYR A 194 -8.68 2.24 -15.00
N ILE A 195 -9.27 1.46 -14.11
CA ILE A 195 -9.92 0.19 -14.43
C ILE A 195 -11.40 0.28 -14.05
N GLY A 196 -12.25 0.53 -15.05
CA GLY A 196 -13.71 0.56 -14.86
C GLY A 196 -14.19 1.57 -13.81
N ASP A 197 -15.35 1.30 -13.20
CA ASP A 197 -16.03 2.20 -12.27
C ASP A 197 -15.52 2.14 -10.81
N ASN A 198 -14.28 1.69 -10.57
CA ASN A 198 -13.73 1.44 -9.22
C ASN A 198 -14.58 0.46 -8.37
N SER A 199 -15.36 -0.41 -8.99
CA SER A 199 -16.26 -1.37 -8.33
C SER A 199 -15.54 -2.38 -7.42
N SER A 200 -14.25 -2.58 -7.61
CA SER A 200 -13.40 -3.46 -6.78
C SER A 200 -12.75 -2.77 -5.57
N SER A 201 -13.00 -1.46 -5.37
CA SER A 201 -12.50 -0.76 -4.19
C SER A 201 -13.49 -0.89 -3.04
N HIS A 202 -13.06 -1.51 -1.95
CA HIS A 202 -13.83 -1.62 -0.70
C HIS A 202 -13.69 -0.38 0.20
N PHE A 203 -13.09 0.70 -0.31
CA PHE A 203 -12.95 1.97 0.40
C PHE A 203 -14.29 2.69 0.48
N ASN A 204 -14.81 2.87 1.70
CA ASN A 204 -16.00 3.69 1.94
C ASN A 204 -15.60 5.16 2.08
N ALA A 205 -15.89 5.96 1.03
CA ALA A 205 -15.44 7.35 0.93
C ALA A 205 -15.80 8.22 2.16
N PHE A 206 -16.96 8.01 2.77
CA PHE A 206 -17.35 8.79 3.95
C PHE A 206 -16.73 8.25 5.24
N LYS A 207 -16.90 6.95 5.50
CA LYS A 207 -16.49 6.33 6.77
C LYS A 207 -14.98 6.27 6.94
N ASP A 208 -14.27 5.87 5.89
CA ASP A 208 -12.81 5.71 5.94
C ASP A 208 -12.11 7.07 5.83
N SER A 209 -12.62 8.02 5.01
CA SER A 209 -12.11 9.38 5.00
C SER A 209 -12.28 10.07 6.37
N TYR A 210 -13.41 9.88 7.05
CA TYR A 210 -13.61 10.43 8.39
C TYR A 210 -12.55 9.92 9.38
N LYS A 211 -12.25 8.62 9.36
CA LYS A 211 -11.19 8.04 10.20
C LYS A 211 -9.82 8.62 9.88
N ILE A 212 -9.47 8.72 8.60
CA ILE A 212 -8.21 9.31 8.14
C ILE A 212 -8.08 10.76 8.60
N TYR A 213 -9.12 11.59 8.41
CA TYR A 213 -9.11 12.98 8.88
C TYR A 213 -8.99 13.09 10.41
N LYS A 214 -9.67 12.21 11.14
CA LYS A 214 -9.57 12.15 12.61
C LYS A 214 -8.14 11.88 13.06
N GLU A 215 -7.42 10.95 12.41
CA GLU A 215 -6.00 10.68 12.71
C GLU A 215 -5.12 11.90 12.38
N ILE A 216 -5.29 12.55 11.23
CA ILE A 216 -4.54 13.75 10.87
C ILE A 216 -4.77 14.88 11.89
N ILE A 217 -6.02 15.07 12.35
CA ILE A 217 -6.36 16.13 13.32
C ILE A 217 -5.78 15.82 14.70
N LYS A 218 -5.84 14.58 15.14
CA LYS A 218 -5.30 14.13 16.44
C LYS A 218 -3.78 14.13 16.50
N HIS A 219 -3.11 14.03 15.35
CA HIS A 219 -1.66 13.98 15.32
C HIS A 219 -1.06 15.24 15.96
N SER A 220 -0.36 15.06 17.08
CA SER A 220 0.37 16.13 17.76
C SER A 220 1.67 16.42 17.00
N LYS A 221 2.00 17.71 16.87
CA LYS A 221 3.25 18.14 16.24
C LYS A 221 4.47 17.68 17.03
#